data_eddbe6153439dab432dbeaf1fab9b500
#
_entry.id   eddbe6153439dab432dbeaf1fab9b500
#
_cell.length_a   1.000
_cell.length_b   1.000
_cell.length_c   1.000
_cell.angle_alpha   90.00
_cell.angle_beta   90.00
_cell.angle_gamma   90.00
#
_symmetry.space_group_name_H-M   'P 1'
#
loop_
_entity.id
_entity.type
_entity.pdbx_description
1 polymer ?
#
loop_
_entity_poly.entity_id
_entity_poly.type
_entity_poly.pdbx_seq_one_letter_code
_entity_poly.pdbx_strand_id
1 'polypeptide(L)'
;LKEDSDLLEALVAHAKSDDCKSCWIFGIGALKKANLAWYNQEKMEYEEKLFDETLEIVSLSGNISSIENPDSKENLFPHFHLSLSDRNGNVYGGHVLPGCKIFVCEICCIQSDGIDKIRKYDKKRGLWLWT
;
A
#
# COMPACT_ATOMS: atom_id res chain seq x y z
N LEU A 1 8.82 -10.99 0.72
CA LEU A 1 9.52 -9.72 0.52
C LEU A 1 10.78 -9.64 1.39
N LYS A 2 11.73 -8.78 1.03
CA LYS A 2 13.03 -8.68 1.71
C LYS A 2 12.89 -7.99 3.07
N GLU A 3 13.50 -8.57 4.11
CA GLU A 3 13.61 -7.97 5.45
C GLU A 3 14.30 -6.60 5.38
N ASP A 4 13.95 -5.70 6.27
CA ASP A 4 14.44 -4.33 6.42
C ASP A 4 14.13 -3.36 5.28
N SER A 5 13.48 -3.79 4.19
CA SER A 5 12.99 -2.88 3.16
C SER A 5 11.69 -2.18 3.57
N ASP A 6 11.40 -1.06 2.91
CA ASP A 6 10.07 -0.43 2.98
C ASP A 6 9.04 -1.29 2.24
N LEU A 7 7.86 -1.45 2.83
CA LEU A 7 6.81 -2.31 2.30
C LEU A 7 6.30 -1.82 0.92
N LEU A 8 6.01 -0.52 0.78
CA LEU A 8 5.51 0.02 -0.49
C LEU A 8 6.56 -0.07 -1.60
N GLU A 9 7.80 0.27 -1.29
CA GLU A 9 8.90 0.17 -2.26
C GLU A 9 9.12 -1.28 -2.70
N ALA A 10 9.08 -2.24 -1.76
CA ALA A 10 9.24 -3.66 -2.07
C ALA A 10 8.09 -4.19 -2.96
N LEU A 11 6.85 -3.78 -2.70
CA LEU A 11 5.69 -4.16 -3.52
C LEU A 11 5.76 -3.58 -4.93
N VAL A 12 6.15 -2.31 -5.07
CA VAL A 12 6.33 -1.67 -6.39
C VAL A 12 7.49 -2.31 -7.15
N ALA A 13 8.60 -2.62 -6.47
CA ALA A 13 9.74 -3.29 -7.10
C ALA A 13 9.35 -4.69 -7.62
N HIS A 14 8.55 -5.44 -6.84
CA HIS A 14 8.03 -6.75 -7.27
C HIS A 14 7.12 -6.61 -8.51
N ALA A 15 6.19 -5.67 -8.52
CA ALA A 15 5.33 -5.44 -9.68
C ALA A 15 6.12 -5.05 -10.94
N LYS A 16 7.16 -4.22 -10.78
CA LYS A 16 8.06 -3.84 -11.89
C LYS A 16 8.86 -5.04 -12.42
N SER A 17 9.35 -5.93 -11.55
CA SER A 17 10.10 -7.12 -11.97
C SER A 17 9.27 -8.09 -12.79
N ASP A 18 7.98 -8.14 -12.54
CA ASP A 18 7.03 -9.05 -13.21
C ASP A 18 6.31 -8.38 -14.39
N ASP A 19 6.73 -7.15 -14.78
CA ASP A 19 6.08 -6.31 -15.81
C ASP A 19 4.57 -6.14 -15.57
N CYS A 20 4.18 -6.10 -14.30
CA CYS A 20 2.78 -6.01 -13.90
C CYS A 20 2.30 -4.55 -13.89
N LYS A 21 1.42 -4.22 -14.83
CA LYS A 21 0.81 -2.87 -14.94
C LYS A 21 -0.43 -2.71 -14.06
N SER A 22 -1.09 -3.82 -13.73
CA SER A 22 -2.28 -3.83 -12.88
C SER A 22 -2.38 -5.16 -12.14
N CYS A 23 -2.33 -5.12 -10.81
CA CYS A 23 -2.45 -6.33 -9.99
C CYS A 23 -3.12 -6.05 -8.64
N TRP A 24 -3.73 -7.09 -8.08
CA TRP A 24 -4.15 -7.16 -6.70
C TRP A 24 -3.12 -7.94 -5.90
N ILE A 25 -2.80 -7.43 -4.71
CA ILE A 25 -1.84 -8.07 -3.81
C ILE A 25 -2.50 -8.24 -2.44
N PHE A 26 -2.34 -9.44 -1.90
CA PHE A 26 -2.74 -9.82 -0.56
C PHE A 26 -1.52 -10.36 0.18
N GLY A 27 -1.50 -10.21 1.51
CA GLY A 27 -0.37 -10.71 2.26
C GLY A 27 -0.60 -10.81 3.76
N ILE A 28 0.33 -11.49 4.40
CA ILE A 28 0.48 -11.64 5.85
C ILE A 28 1.95 -11.51 6.22
N GLY A 29 2.24 -11.35 7.51
CA GLY A 29 3.62 -11.27 7.99
C GLY A 29 3.77 -10.44 9.24
N ALA A 30 4.91 -9.73 9.37
CA ALA A 30 5.19 -8.84 10.48
C ALA A 30 6.04 -7.65 10.05
N LEU A 31 5.83 -6.54 10.72
CA LEU A 31 6.60 -5.30 10.54
C LEU A 31 7.41 -4.97 11.81
N LYS A 32 8.57 -4.35 11.63
CA LYS A 32 9.38 -3.75 12.71
C LYS A 32 8.84 -2.40 13.13
N LYS A 33 8.19 -1.69 12.21
CA LYS A 33 7.42 -0.46 12.45
C LYS A 33 6.46 -0.22 11.30
N ALA A 34 5.44 0.60 11.53
CA ALA A 34 4.46 0.94 10.52
C ALA A 34 4.14 2.44 10.50
N ASN A 35 3.79 2.93 9.30
CA ASN A 35 3.22 4.25 9.09
C ASN A 35 1.89 4.08 8.35
N LEU A 36 0.80 4.35 9.04
CA LEU A 36 -0.55 4.25 8.49
C LEU A 36 -1.23 5.61 8.49
N ALA A 37 -2.24 5.76 7.66
CA ALA A 37 -3.01 6.99 7.61
C ALA A 37 -4.51 6.73 7.58
N TRP A 38 -5.25 7.71 8.07
CA TRP A 38 -6.69 7.83 7.91
C TRP A 38 -6.99 9.07 7.06
N TYR A 39 -7.85 8.92 6.04
CA TYR A 39 -8.21 10.04 5.18
C TYR A 39 -9.32 10.85 5.81
N ASN A 40 -9.00 12.11 6.19
CA ASN A 40 -9.97 13.07 6.67
C ASN A 40 -10.75 13.64 5.49
N GLN A 41 -12.01 13.22 5.35
CA GLN A 41 -12.86 13.58 4.21
C GLN A 41 -13.29 15.07 4.23
N GLU A 42 -13.29 15.71 5.39
CA GLU A 42 -13.65 17.13 5.53
C GLU A 42 -12.47 18.02 5.10
N LYS A 43 -11.25 17.66 5.53
CA LYS A 43 -10.02 18.39 5.21
C LYS A 43 -9.42 17.98 3.86
N MET A 44 -9.82 16.82 3.32
CA MET A 44 -9.26 16.18 2.12
C MET A 44 -7.74 15.93 2.25
N GLU A 45 -7.32 15.45 3.41
CA GLU A 45 -5.92 15.14 3.71
C GLU A 45 -5.78 13.85 4.50
N TYR A 46 -4.59 13.23 4.45
CA TYR A 46 -4.24 12.08 5.28
C TYR A 46 -3.73 12.53 6.63
N GLU A 47 -4.27 11.94 7.70
CA GLU A 47 -3.78 12.05 9.06
C GLU A 47 -2.95 10.80 9.38
N GLU A 48 -1.64 11.00 9.61
CA GLU A 48 -0.69 9.91 9.81
C GLU A 48 -0.65 9.39 11.24
N LYS A 49 -0.41 8.09 11.38
CA LYS A 49 -0.13 7.43 12.65
C LYS A 49 1.09 6.51 12.53
N LEU A 50 2.13 6.86 13.26
CA LEU A 50 3.36 6.08 13.35
C LEU A 50 3.27 5.05 14.48
N PHE A 51 3.74 3.84 14.22
CA PHE A 51 3.93 2.76 15.17
C PHE A 51 5.41 2.37 15.16
N ASP A 52 6.13 2.69 16.23
CA ASP A 52 7.55 2.34 16.39
C ASP A 52 7.70 1.12 17.29
N GLU A 53 7.02 0.06 16.89
CA GLU A 53 6.99 -1.24 17.57
C GLU A 53 6.76 -2.37 16.56
N THR A 54 7.02 -3.60 16.99
CA THR A 54 6.76 -4.80 16.17
C THR A 54 5.27 -5.12 16.14
N LEU A 55 4.75 -5.36 14.93
CA LEU A 55 3.33 -5.61 14.68
C LEU A 55 3.15 -6.77 13.72
N GLU A 56 2.18 -7.64 13.97
CA GLU A 56 1.76 -8.67 13.02
C GLU A 56 0.89 -8.07 11.92
N ILE A 57 1.18 -8.43 10.66
CA ILE A 57 0.27 -8.15 9.54
C ILE A 57 -0.84 -9.20 9.55
N VAL A 58 -1.98 -8.84 10.11
CA VAL A 58 -3.20 -9.67 10.10
C VAL A 58 -3.76 -9.78 8.69
N SER A 59 -3.72 -8.68 7.95
CA SER A 59 -4.12 -8.61 6.54
C SER A 59 -3.46 -7.44 5.85
N LEU A 60 -2.83 -7.71 4.72
CA LEU A 60 -2.44 -6.73 3.71
C LEU A 60 -3.37 -6.92 2.51
N SER A 61 -4.01 -5.86 2.04
CA SER A 61 -4.85 -5.90 0.85
C SER A 61 -4.72 -4.62 0.08
N GLY A 62 -4.60 -4.74 -1.25
CA GLY A 62 -4.55 -3.57 -2.11
C GLY A 62 -4.19 -3.91 -3.55
N ASN A 63 -3.77 -2.90 -4.26
CA ASN A 63 -3.46 -3.04 -5.67
C ASN A 63 -2.34 -2.09 -6.09
N ILE A 64 -1.70 -2.44 -7.20
CA ILE A 64 -0.84 -1.56 -7.97
C ILE A 64 -1.50 -1.38 -9.33
N SER A 65 -1.52 -0.17 -9.83
CA SER A 65 -2.07 0.13 -11.15
C SER A 65 -1.35 1.32 -11.79
N SER A 66 -1.53 1.50 -13.08
CA SER A 66 -1.02 2.66 -13.79
C SER A 66 -1.64 3.97 -13.27
N ILE A 67 -0.92 5.07 -13.42
CA ILE A 67 -1.36 6.42 -13.03
C ILE A 67 -1.10 7.39 -14.17
N GLU A 68 -2.09 8.24 -14.48
CA GLU A 68 -1.93 9.41 -15.34
C GLU A 68 -1.56 10.64 -14.49
N ASN A 69 -0.28 10.75 -14.14
CA ASN A 69 0.25 11.93 -13.44
C ASN A 69 1.36 12.56 -14.27
N PRO A 70 1.11 13.73 -14.93
CA PRO A 70 2.11 14.42 -15.76
C PRO A 70 3.35 14.85 -14.98
N ASP A 71 3.22 15.06 -13.67
CA ASP A 71 4.29 15.54 -12.80
C ASP A 71 5.12 14.41 -12.20
N SER A 72 4.71 13.15 -12.40
CA SER A 72 5.41 11.97 -11.89
C SER A 72 6.16 11.22 -12.99
N LYS A 73 7.40 10.81 -12.67
CA LYS A 73 8.16 9.87 -13.49
C LYS A 73 7.71 8.41 -13.26
N GLU A 74 6.97 8.15 -12.18
CA GLU A 74 6.47 6.83 -11.83
C GLU A 74 5.14 6.58 -12.54
N ASN A 75 5.08 5.45 -13.25
CA ASN A 75 3.87 5.03 -13.97
C ASN A 75 2.98 4.10 -13.15
N LEU A 76 3.44 3.64 -11.98
CA LEU A 76 2.73 2.74 -11.08
C LEU A 76 2.36 3.45 -9.79
N PHE A 77 1.15 3.20 -9.33
CA PHE A 77 0.60 3.74 -8.09
C PHE A 77 0.21 2.59 -7.15
N PRO A 78 0.91 2.41 -6.01
CA PRO A 78 0.53 1.47 -4.98
C PRO A 78 -0.62 2.03 -4.13
N HIS A 79 -1.65 1.22 -3.87
CA HIS A 79 -2.73 1.55 -2.97
C HIS A 79 -3.05 0.36 -2.07
N PHE A 80 -2.64 0.44 -0.82
CA PHE A 80 -2.75 -0.65 0.13
C PHE A 80 -3.34 -0.19 1.45
N HIS A 81 -4.08 -1.10 2.07
CA HIS A 81 -4.52 -1.02 3.44
C HIS A 81 -3.94 -2.18 4.25
N LEU A 82 -3.65 -1.93 5.51
CA LEU A 82 -3.19 -2.92 6.47
C LEU A 82 -4.16 -3.04 7.64
N SER A 83 -4.33 -4.26 8.14
CA SER A 83 -4.75 -4.53 9.51
C SER A 83 -3.55 -5.11 10.25
N LEU A 84 -3.17 -4.48 11.36
CA LEU A 84 -2.00 -4.82 12.16
C LEU A 84 -2.44 -5.20 13.58
N SER A 85 -1.78 -6.16 14.19
CA SER A 85 -2.01 -6.53 15.60
C SER A 85 -0.76 -6.29 16.43
N ASP A 86 -0.94 -5.67 17.60
CA ASP A 86 0.11 -5.56 18.60
C ASP A 86 0.24 -6.86 19.46
N ARG A 87 1.22 -6.89 20.36
CA ARG A 87 1.48 -8.00 21.27
C ARG A 87 0.31 -8.33 22.23
N ASN A 88 -0.63 -7.42 22.41
CA ASN A 88 -1.79 -7.59 23.29
C ASN A 88 -3.05 -8.02 22.51
N GLY A 89 -2.94 -8.17 21.18
CA GLY A 89 -4.07 -8.51 20.30
C GLY A 89 -4.95 -7.31 19.94
N ASN A 90 -4.55 -6.08 20.24
CA ASN A 90 -5.26 -4.91 19.74
C ASN A 90 -5.01 -4.77 18.24
N VAL A 91 -6.07 -4.48 17.49
CA VAL A 91 -5.99 -4.36 16.03
C VAL A 91 -6.09 -2.89 15.62
N TYR A 92 -5.15 -2.48 14.78
CA TYR A 92 -5.09 -1.18 14.13
C TYR A 92 -5.15 -1.35 12.63
N GLY A 93 -5.62 -0.33 11.91
CA GLY A 93 -5.68 -0.41 10.46
C GLY A 93 -5.69 0.96 9.81
N GLY A 94 -5.33 0.98 8.52
CA GLY A 94 -5.33 2.21 7.75
C GLY A 94 -4.69 2.07 6.37
N HIS A 95 -4.66 3.18 5.67
CA HIS A 95 -3.94 3.34 4.42
C HIS A 95 -2.43 3.31 4.67
N VAL A 96 -1.71 2.56 3.85
CA VAL A 96 -0.25 2.38 4.01
C VAL A 96 0.49 3.56 3.43
N LEU A 97 1.36 4.15 4.23
CA LEU A 97 2.31 5.18 3.81
C LEU A 97 3.74 4.66 3.80
N PRO A 98 4.69 5.33 3.13
CA PRO A 98 6.11 5.04 3.26
C PRO A 98 6.56 5.06 4.72
N GLY A 99 7.49 4.18 5.09
CA GLY A 99 7.98 4.04 6.46
C GLY A 99 7.54 2.75 7.16
N CYS A 100 6.83 1.84 6.47
CA CYS A 100 6.53 0.51 6.96
C CYS A 100 7.73 -0.43 6.75
N LYS A 101 8.46 -0.77 7.82
CA LYS A 101 9.67 -1.58 7.77
C LYS A 101 9.36 -3.06 7.95
N ILE A 102 9.68 -3.88 6.95
CA ILE A 102 9.41 -5.32 6.95
C ILE A 102 10.31 -6.06 7.93
N PHE A 103 9.73 -6.95 8.76
CA PHE A 103 10.42 -8.07 9.38
C PHE A 103 10.30 -9.31 8.48
N VAL A 104 9.09 -9.76 8.19
CA VAL A 104 8.77 -10.82 7.24
C VAL A 104 7.45 -10.51 6.56
N CYS A 105 7.34 -10.76 5.25
CA CYS A 105 6.09 -10.56 4.54
C CYS A 105 5.98 -11.56 3.37
N GLU A 106 4.91 -12.34 3.40
CA GLU A 106 4.50 -13.24 2.33
C GLU A 106 3.36 -12.58 1.56
N ILE A 107 3.45 -12.59 0.24
CA ILE A 107 2.44 -11.99 -0.63
C ILE A 107 1.93 -12.97 -1.68
N CYS A 108 0.67 -12.80 -2.06
CA CYS A 108 0.07 -13.37 -3.25
C CYS A 108 -0.29 -12.22 -4.19
N CYS A 109 0.25 -12.25 -5.41
CA CYS A 109 -0.03 -11.27 -6.45
C CYS A 109 -0.92 -11.90 -7.52
N ILE A 110 -2.05 -11.27 -7.81
CA ILE A 110 -2.98 -11.66 -8.88
C ILE A 110 -2.92 -10.59 -9.96
N GLN A 111 -2.30 -10.92 -11.08
CA GLN A 111 -2.21 -10.03 -12.22
C GLN A 111 -3.54 -9.99 -12.97
N SER A 112 -3.91 -8.78 -13.41
CA SER A 112 -5.14 -8.56 -14.19
C SER A 112 -4.79 -8.57 -15.68
N ASP A 113 -5.01 -9.71 -16.33
CA ASP A 113 -4.76 -9.82 -17.78
C ASP A 113 -5.82 -9.07 -18.59
N GLY A 114 -5.37 -8.17 -19.46
CA GLY A 114 -6.23 -7.47 -20.43
C GLY A 114 -7.09 -6.33 -19.85
N ILE A 115 -6.93 -5.97 -18.59
CA ILE A 115 -7.63 -4.84 -17.97
C ILE A 115 -6.60 -3.92 -17.33
N ASP A 116 -6.09 -2.96 -18.07
CA ASP A 116 -5.24 -1.91 -17.53
C ASP A 116 -6.10 -0.88 -16.78
N LYS A 117 -6.09 -0.96 -15.46
CA LYS A 117 -6.70 0.07 -14.61
C LYS A 117 -5.79 1.27 -14.49
N ILE A 118 -6.30 2.44 -14.85
CA ILE A 118 -5.55 3.70 -14.80
C ILE A 118 -6.18 4.60 -13.75
N ARG A 119 -5.35 5.19 -12.89
CA ARG A 119 -5.79 6.18 -11.91
C ARG A 119 -5.73 7.57 -12.49
N LYS A 120 -6.81 8.34 -12.24
CA LYS A 120 -6.92 9.76 -12.57
C LYS A 120 -7.22 10.55 -11.31
N TYR A 121 -6.77 11.81 -11.29
CA TYR A 121 -7.02 12.66 -10.13
C TYR A 121 -8.47 13.12 -10.07
N ASP A 122 -9.16 12.77 -8.99
CA ASP A 122 -10.52 13.24 -8.69
C ASP A 122 -10.43 14.50 -7.81
N LYS A 123 -10.65 15.66 -8.43
CA LYS A 123 -10.60 16.97 -7.73
C LYS A 123 -11.63 17.10 -6.62
N LYS A 124 -12.79 16.43 -6.74
CA LYS A 124 -13.85 16.49 -5.74
C LYS A 124 -13.46 15.77 -4.45
N ARG A 125 -12.65 14.72 -4.57
CA ARG A 125 -12.21 13.89 -3.43
C ARG A 125 -10.77 14.10 -3.03
N GLY A 126 -9.97 14.84 -3.83
CA GLY A 126 -8.55 15.03 -3.59
C GLY A 126 -7.72 13.75 -3.72
N LEU A 127 -8.18 12.75 -4.47
CA LEU A 127 -7.60 11.41 -4.53
C LEU A 127 -7.36 10.94 -5.95
N TRP A 128 -6.38 10.03 -6.12
CA TRP A 128 -6.16 9.31 -7.35
C TRP A 128 -7.00 8.03 -7.38
N LEU A 129 -8.01 7.99 -8.22
CA LEU A 129 -9.01 6.91 -8.27
C LEU A 129 -9.05 6.24 -9.63
N TRP A 130 -9.49 4.99 -9.67
CA TRP A 130 -9.86 4.33 -10.91
C TRP A 130 -11.12 4.98 -11.51
N THR A 131 -11.09 5.18 -12.80
CA THR A 131 -12.20 5.76 -13.59
C THR A 131 -12.64 4.76 -14.64
#